data_88e2990cfd802a4671a43f8ee26afc01
#
_entry.id   88e2990cfd802a4671a43f8ee26afc01
#
_cell.length_a   1.000
_cell.length_b   1.000
_cell.length_c   1.000
_cell.angle_alpha   90.00
_cell.angle_beta   90.00
_cell.angle_gamma   90.00
#
_symmetry.space_group_name_H-M   'P 1'
#
loop_
_entity.id
_entity.type
_entity.pdbx_description
1 polymer ?
#
loop_
_entity_poly.entity_id
_entity_poly.type
_entity_poly.pdbx_seq_one_letter_code
_entity_poly.pdbx_strand_id
1 'polypeptide(L)'
;MKKILVLFIFLTCAFGSDPISFDSLFKKQIGLRSITSLEYLSSGNADFYNSKPYVSVFNDGKNYLDNKQISLRQTLIYSLTQSFDLLLNAKATYIRSDIEEGGLLRATTYSTEQRANFDSIGVGIIYSFDSLGSFIPQISLNLGAFERVRFDGVIKNFSAKNASAQVSFKTYSDPLILSLYVGFGYNDNLKFNGNSVNFGNAYYGGFDGSIILSPKVSLDIGFQQSYQEASKYNGRQYTGNYSIPTVSLGFSYSFDDNTAISLFGTGSGSNSAPSSIFGVSLWKKF
;
A
#
# COMPACT_ATOMS: atom_id res chain seq x y z
N MET A 1 -19.80 31.32 -1.43
CA MET A 1 -20.33 31.22 -2.80
C MET A 1 -19.27 31.06 -3.90
N LYS A 2 -18.10 31.74 -3.88
CA LYS A 2 -17.06 31.59 -4.93
C LYS A 2 -16.42 30.19 -5.00
N LYS A 3 -16.32 29.44 -3.90
CA LYS A 3 -15.72 28.09 -3.87
C LYS A 3 -16.63 26.99 -4.44
N ILE A 4 -17.95 27.18 -4.37
CA ILE A 4 -18.94 26.26 -4.96
C ILE A 4 -18.99 26.45 -6.50
N LEU A 5 -18.73 27.66 -6.98
CA LEU A 5 -18.72 27.96 -8.41
C LEU A 5 -17.55 27.26 -9.14
N VAL A 6 -16.39 27.14 -8.48
CA VAL A 6 -15.21 26.43 -9.04
C VAL A 6 -15.48 24.93 -9.17
N LEU A 7 -16.18 24.33 -8.20
CA LEU A 7 -16.59 22.91 -8.27
C LEU A 7 -17.60 22.68 -9.42
N PHE A 8 -18.52 23.62 -9.65
CA PHE A 8 -19.48 23.55 -10.76
C PHE A 8 -18.82 23.72 -12.14
N ILE A 9 -17.77 24.55 -12.26
CA ILE A 9 -17.04 24.72 -13.52
C ILE A 9 -16.26 23.45 -13.89
N PHE A 10 -15.71 22.72 -12.91
CA PHE A 10 -15.09 21.42 -13.16
C PHE A 10 -16.10 20.35 -13.61
N LEU A 11 -17.31 20.38 -13.08
CA LEU A 11 -18.38 19.48 -13.49
C LEU A 11 -18.91 19.75 -14.92
N THR A 12 -18.91 21.01 -15.37
CA THR A 12 -19.42 21.36 -16.71
C THR A 12 -18.42 21.11 -17.83
N CYS A 13 -17.12 21.03 -17.56
CA CYS A 13 -16.12 20.67 -18.57
C CYS A 13 -16.09 19.17 -18.91
N ALA A 14 -16.82 18.34 -18.18
CA ALA A 14 -16.89 16.89 -18.38
C ALA A 14 -17.90 16.43 -19.46
N PHE A 15 -18.71 17.34 -20.00
CA PHE A 15 -19.80 17.01 -20.93
C PHE A 15 -19.44 17.21 -22.40
N GLY A 16 -18.42 16.55 -22.91
CA GLY A 16 -18.05 16.79 -24.30
C GLY A 16 -17.23 15.76 -25.04
N SER A 17 -17.31 14.49 -24.67
CA SER A 17 -16.71 13.41 -25.48
C SER A 17 -17.54 12.13 -25.34
N ASP A 18 -17.49 11.28 -26.37
CA ASP A 18 -18.12 9.95 -26.36
C ASP A 18 -17.89 9.22 -25.05
N PRO A 19 -18.87 8.46 -24.55
CA PRO A 19 -18.79 7.81 -23.25
C PRO A 19 -17.64 6.81 -23.24
N ILE A 20 -16.48 7.25 -22.75
CA ILE A 20 -15.41 6.37 -22.35
C ILE A 20 -15.91 5.72 -21.07
N SER A 21 -16.26 4.46 -21.15
CA SER A 21 -16.74 3.70 -20.01
C SER A 21 -15.56 3.48 -19.05
N PHE A 22 -15.63 4.05 -17.85
CA PHE A 22 -14.67 3.76 -16.77
C PHE A 22 -14.58 2.24 -16.53
N ASP A 23 -15.65 1.51 -16.80
CA ASP A 23 -15.69 0.05 -16.85
C ASP A 23 -14.60 -0.55 -17.72
N SER A 24 -14.20 0.10 -18.82
CA SER A 24 -13.17 -0.41 -19.73
C SER A 24 -11.80 -0.45 -19.07
N LEU A 25 -11.48 0.47 -18.15
CA LEU A 25 -10.24 0.47 -17.39
C LEU A 25 -10.17 -0.67 -16.38
N PHE A 26 -11.29 -1.00 -15.78
CA PHE A 26 -11.38 -2.04 -14.75
C PHE A 26 -11.74 -3.41 -15.31
N LYS A 27 -12.35 -3.47 -16.50
CA LYS A 27 -12.59 -4.76 -17.19
C LYS A 27 -11.27 -5.45 -17.49
N LYS A 28 -11.21 -6.69 -17.11
CA LYS A 28 -10.07 -7.55 -17.36
C LYS A 28 -9.89 -7.74 -18.86
N GLN A 29 -8.74 -7.38 -19.37
CA GLN A 29 -8.31 -7.61 -20.76
C GLN A 29 -7.00 -8.39 -20.72
N ILE A 30 -6.82 -9.29 -21.69
CA ILE A 30 -5.55 -9.99 -21.90
C ILE A 30 -4.50 -8.95 -22.29
N GLY A 31 -3.33 -8.98 -21.65
CA GLY A 31 -2.26 -8.02 -21.90
C GLY A 31 -1.59 -7.49 -20.64
N LEU A 32 -0.73 -6.52 -20.82
CA LEU A 32 0.05 -5.89 -19.75
C LEU A 32 -0.65 -4.66 -19.21
N ARG A 33 -0.74 -4.56 -17.90
CA ARG A 33 -1.17 -3.37 -17.16
C ARG A 33 -0.06 -2.92 -16.21
N SER A 34 0.14 -1.63 -16.12
CA SER A 34 1.15 -0.99 -15.27
C SER A 34 0.48 0.01 -14.34
N ILE A 35 0.87 -0.02 -13.07
CA ILE A 35 0.47 0.96 -12.07
C ILE A 35 1.76 1.51 -11.46
N THR A 36 2.02 2.80 -11.67
CA THR A 36 3.16 3.50 -11.07
C THR A 36 2.62 4.46 -10.04
N SER A 37 3.01 4.31 -8.78
CA SER A 37 2.55 5.17 -7.69
C SER A 37 3.72 5.88 -7.03
N LEU A 38 3.56 7.19 -6.81
CA LEU A 38 4.44 8.01 -5.99
C LEU A 38 3.66 8.38 -4.72
N GLU A 39 4.20 8.02 -3.57
CA GLU A 39 3.54 8.17 -2.27
C GLU A 39 4.43 9.00 -1.34
N TYR A 40 3.86 9.99 -0.68
CA TYR A 40 4.47 10.72 0.43
C TYR A 40 3.83 10.27 1.74
N LEU A 41 4.64 9.78 2.65
CA LEU A 41 4.24 9.40 4.00
C LEU A 41 4.79 10.40 5.00
N SER A 42 3.92 10.92 5.86
CA SER A 42 4.29 11.66 7.06
C SER A 42 3.78 10.89 8.28
N SER A 43 4.67 10.52 9.17
CA SER A 43 4.32 9.89 10.44
C SER A 43 5.25 10.36 11.54
N GLY A 44 4.69 10.67 12.70
CA GLY A 44 5.46 10.98 13.91
C GLY A 44 6.25 9.78 14.46
N ASN A 45 5.85 8.56 14.07
CA ASN A 45 6.57 7.30 14.34
C ASN A 45 6.54 6.43 13.09
N ALA A 46 7.63 6.43 12.33
CA ALA A 46 7.72 5.84 10.99
C ALA A 46 7.61 4.33 10.90
N ASP A 47 7.40 3.63 12.00
CA ASP A 47 7.64 2.21 12.09
C ASP A 47 6.50 1.31 11.59
N PHE A 48 5.35 1.88 11.20
CA PHE A 48 4.13 1.10 11.00
C PHE A 48 3.61 0.97 9.57
N TYR A 49 4.34 1.47 8.58
CA TYR A 49 3.82 1.39 7.23
C TYR A 49 4.47 0.28 6.39
N ASN A 50 3.62 -0.54 5.78
CA ASN A 50 3.92 -1.67 4.90
C ASN A 50 4.33 -2.98 5.56
N SER A 51 3.49 -3.55 6.40
CA SER A 51 3.61 -4.93 6.88
C SER A 51 4.97 -5.32 7.48
N LYS A 52 5.94 -4.44 7.41
CA LYS A 52 7.24 -4.59 8.06
C LYS A 52 7.67 -3.24 8.58
N PRO A 53 7.60 -3.07 9.90
CA PRO A 53 8.12 -1.89 10.53
C PRO A 53 9.60 -1.74 10.16
N TYR A 54 10.01 -0.55 9.75
CA TYR A 54 11.37 -0.11 9.93
C TYR A 54 11.58 -0.03 11.44
N VAL A 55 11.78 -1.17 12.06
CA VAL A 55 11.90 -1.22 13.51
C VAL A 55 13.25 -0.71 13.91
N SER A 56 13.31 0.54 14.19
CA SER A 56 14.27 1.12 15.09
C SER A 56 13.76 0.97 16.54
N VAL A 57 13.34 -0.21 16.93
CA VAL A 57 12.71 -0.39 18.25
C VAL A 57 13.68 -0.92 19.26
N PHE A 58 14.91 -1.23 18.88
CA PHE A 58 15.95 -1.49 19.86
C PHE A 58 16.76 -0.23 20.03
N ASN A 59 16.65 0.27 21.20
CA ASN A 59 17.39 1.27 21.92
C ASN A 59 18.85 1.42 21.44
N ASP A 60 19.04 1.89 20.21
CA ASP A 60 20.32 2.37 19.73
C ASP A 60 20.67 3.75 20.35
N GLY A 61 19.86 4.18 21.33
CA GLY A 61 19.99 5.48 21.99
C GLY A 61 19.46 6.64 21.13
N LYS A 62 18.79 6.35 20.02
CA LYS A 62 18.25 7.34 19.09
C LYS A 62 16.74 7.49 19.28
N ASN A 63 16.30 8.73 19.37
CA ASN A 63 14.89 9.08 19.38
C ASN A 63 14.52 9.70 18.03
N TYR A 64 13.68 9.03 17.25
CA TYR A 64 13.23 9.53 15.96
C TYR A 64 12.05 10.48 16.17
N LEU A 65 12.26 11.76 15.89
CA LEU A 65 11.28 12.82 16.13
C LEU A 65 10.31 12.98 14.98
N ASP A 66 10.81 12.89 13.75
CA ASP A 66 10.01 13.04 12.53
C ASP A 66 10.59 12.15 11.41
N ASN A 67 9.71 11.49 10.72
CA ASN A 67 10.08 10.65 9.59
C ASN A 67 9.22 11.01 8.38
N LYS A 68 9.90 11.45 7.32
CA LYS A 68 9.32 11.74 6.02
C LYS A 68 9.80 10.72 5.02
N GLN A 69 8.87 10.12 4.32
CA GLN A 69 9.19 9.07 3.36
C GLN A 69 8.53 9.37 2.01
N ILE A 70 9.30 9.25 0.94
CA ILE A 70 8.79 9.22 -0.44
C ILE A 70 9.01 7.80 -0.97
N SER A 71 7.95 7.16 -1.43
CA SER A 71 7.99 5.82 -2.01
C SER A 71 7.59 5.84 -3.47
N LEU A 72 8.39 5.20 -4.31
CA LEU A 72 8.01 4.85 -5.69
C LEU A 72 7.64 3.37 -5.71
N ARG A 73 6.42 3.07 -6.14
CA ARG A 73 5.93 1.71 -6.31
C ARG A 73 5.59 1.47 -7.77
N GLN A 74 6.03 0.34 -8.29
CA GLN A 74 5.68 -0.15 -9.62
C GLN A 74 4.98 -1.50 -9.49
N THR A 75 3.78 -1.61 -10.03
CA THR A 75 3.04 -2.86 -10.15
C THR A 75 2.83 -3.16 -11.62
N LEU A 76 3.24 -4.34 -12.05
CA LEU A 76 2.95 -4.87 -13.37
C LEU A 76 2.02 -6.07 -13.21
N ILE A 77 0.96 -6.10 -14.01
CA ILE A 77 -0.03 -7.16 -14.04
C ILE A 77 -0.13 -7.65 -15.47
N TYR A 78 0.26 -8.90 -15.71
CA TYR A 78 0.15 -9.51 -17.02
C TYR A 78 -0.97 -10.55 -17.00
N SER A 79 -2.05 -10.25 -17.73
CA SER A 79 -3.21 -11.13 -17.87
C SER A 79 -2.93 -12.15 -18.98
N LEU A 80 -2.67 -13.40 -18.60
CA LEU A 80 -2.46 -14.52 -19.51
C LEU A 80 -3.77 -14.99 -20.12
N THR A 81 -4.83 -15.00 -19.31
CA THR A 81 -6.20 -15.40 -19.71
C THR A 81 -7.20 -14.50 -19.04
N GLN A 82 -8.48 -14.66 -19.35
CA GLN A 82 -9.58 -13.98 -18.64
C GLN A 82 -9.63 -14.31 -17.14
N SER A 83 -9.04 -15.44 -16.72
CA SER A 83 -9.10 -15.91 -15.33
C SER A 83 -7.75 -15.78 -14.60
N PHE A 84 -6.61 -15.66 -15.31
CA PHE A 84 -5.31 -15.80 -14.69
C PHE A 84 -4.39 -14.61 -14.99
N ASP A 85 -3.89 -13.96 -13.92
CA ASP A 85 -2.93 -12.87 -13.98
C ASP A 85 -1.65 -13.22 -13.25
N LEU A 86 -0.52 -12.77 -13.81
CA LEU A 86 0.77 -12.69 -13.14
C LEU A 86 0.98 -11.29 -12.60
N LEU A 87 1.57 -11.20 -11.41
CA LEU A 87 1.82 -9.94 -10.71
C LEU A 87 3.31 -9.79 -10.41
N LEU A 88 3.84 -8.61 -10.68
CA LEU A 88 5.18 -8.19 -10.26
C LEU A 88 5.07 -6.83 -9.56
N ASN A 89 5.59 -6.74 -8.35
CA ASN A 89 5.65 -5.50 -7.58
C ASN A 89 7.09 -5.15 -7.28
N ALA A 90 7.44 -3.88 -7.39
CA ALA A 90 8.72 -3.34 -6.95
C ALA A 90 8.49 -2.07 -6.15
N LYS A 91 9.31 -1.84 -5.13
CA LYS A 91 9.25 -0.66 -4.28
C LYS A 91 10.64 -0.10 -4.02
N ALA A 92 10.76 1.22 -4.15
CA ALA A 92 11.93 2.00 -3.74
C ALA A 92 11.48 3.15 -2.84
N THR A 93 12.30 3.50 -1.87
CA THR A 93 11.95 4.51 -0.86
C THR A 93 13.12 5.46 -0.60
N TYR A 94 12.79 6.73 -0.46
CA TYR A 94 13.66 7.75 0.10
C TYR A 94 13.10 8.17 1.46
N ILE A 95 13.94 8.08 2.51
CA ILE A 95 13.57 8.42 3.88
C ILE A 95 14.45 9.54 4.37
N ARG A 96 13.84 10.53 5.02
CA ARG A 96 14.49 11.54 5.84
C ARG A 96 13.98 11.43 7.25
N SER A 97 14.88 11.18 8.20
CA SER A 97 14.58 11.07 9.63
C SER A 97 15.31 12.14 10.41
N ASP A 98 14.61 12.90 11.23
CA ASP A 98 15.18 13.79 12.21
C ASP A 98 15.32 13.03 13.53
N ILE A 99 16.55 13.00 14.07
CA ILE A 99 16.96 12.13 15.16
C ILE A 99 17.46 12.98 16.31
N GLU A 100 17.01 12.66 17.51
CA GLU A 100 17.53 13.16 18.77
C GLU A 100 18.38 12.08 19.41
N GLU A 101 19.64 12.35 19.63
CA GLU A 101 20.57 11.48 20.35
C GLU A 101 20.92 12.15 21.68
N GLY A 102 20.59 11.53 22.79
CA GLY A 102 20.89 12.06 24.10
C GLY A 102 20.58 11.05 25.21
N GLY A 103 21.25 11.17 26.33
CA GLY A 103 20.98 10.36 27.52
C GLY A 103 21.03 11.23 28.76
N LEU A 104 20.56 10.72 29.89
CA LEU A 104 20.43 11.43 31.18
C LEU A 104 21.69 12.16 31.63
N LEU A 105 22.87 11.88 31.05
CA LEU A 105 24.18 12.47 31.39
C LEU A 105 24.96 13.00 30.18
N ARG A 106 24.33 13.07 28.98
CA ARG A 106 24.99 13.58 27.76
C ARG A 106 24.18 14.74 27.17
N ALA A 107 24.88 15.69 26.57
CA ALA A 107 24.24 16.75 25.81
C ALA A 107 23.39 16.14 24.70
N THR A 108 22.18 16.64 24.54
CA THR A 108 21.28 16.26 23.45
C THR A 108 21.82 16.80 22.14
N THR A 109 22.02 15.92 21.17
CA THR A 109 22.43 16.28 19.81
C THR A 109 21.30 15.95 18.84
N TYR A 110 21.09 16.83 17.86
CA TYR A 110 20.10 16.65 16.80
C TYR A 110 20.83 16.35 15.50
N SER A 111 20.39 15.35 14.79
CA SER A 111 20.94 14.98 13.48
C SER A 111 19.82 14.64 12.51
N THR A 112 20.11 14.79 11.22
CA THR A 112 19.20 14.35 10.15
C THR A 112 19.86 13.23 9.37
N GLU A 113 19.17 12.11 9.26
CA GLU A 113 19.59 10.98 8.45
C GLU A 113 18.76 10.90 7.18
N GLN A 114 19.44 10.72 6.02
CA GLN A 114 18.78 10.59 4.72
C GLN A 114 19.22 9.29 4.06
N ARG A 115 18.28 8.58 3.46
CA ARG A 115 18.55 7.30 2.79
C ARG A 115 17.66 7.08 1.58
N ALA A 116 18.24 6.52 0.52
CA ALA A 116 17.52 5.98 -0.61
C ALA A 116 17.75 4.47 -0.65
N ASN A 117 16.69 3.69 -0.74
CA ASN A 117 16.74 2.24 -0.77
C ASN A 117 15.86 1.68 -1.88
N PHE A 118 16.32 0.59 -2.46
CA PHE A 118 15.44 -0.34 -3.15
C PHE A 118 14.95 -1.37 -2.13
N ASP A 119 13.64 -1.35 -1.83
CA ASP A 119 13.11 -2.06 -0.66
C ASP A 119 12.73 -3.50 -0.97
N SER A 120 11.99 -3.71 -2.06
CA SER A 120 11.44 -5.05 -2.32
C SER A 120 11.08 -5.30 -3.78
N ILE A 121 11.07 -6.59 -4.11
CA ILE A 121 10.40 -7.17 -5.27
C ILE A 121 9.47 -8.25 -4.77
N GLY A 122 8.21 -8.20 -5.18
CA GLY A 122 7.22 -9.26 -4.95
C GLY A 122 6.74 -9.83 -6.27
N VAL A 123 6.44 -11.12 -6.27
CA VAL A 123 5.79 -11.81 -7.38
C VAL A 123 4.49 -12.43 -6.89
N GLY A 124 3.52 -12.53 -7.77
CA GLY A 124 2.23 -13.10 -7.37
C GLY A 124 1.40 -13.58 -8.55
N ILE A 125 0.28 -14.16 -8.19
CA ILE A 125 -0.74 -14.63 -9.13
C ILE A 125 -2.11 -14.18 -8.64
N ILE A 126 -3.01 -13.92 -9.58
CA ILE A 126 -4.43 -13.69 -9.30
C ILE A 126 -5.23 -14.65 -10.18
N TYR A 127 -6.10 -15.41 -9.54
CA TYR A 127 -7.06 -16.25 -10.24
C TYR A 127 -8.47 -15.71 -10.01
N SER A 128 -9.20 -15.45 -11.10
CA SER A 128 -10.59 -15.01 -11.10
C SER A 128 -11.47 -16.18 -11.49
N PHE A 129 -12.45 -16.50 -10.65
CA PHE A 129 -13.45 -17.52 -10.93
C PHE A 129 -14.56 -16.96 -11.83
N ASP A 130 -15.42 -17.83 -12.28
CA ASP A 130 -16.64 -17.41 -12.96
C ASP A 130 -17.53 -16.59 -12.03
N SER A 131 -18.33 -15.71 -12.61
CA SER A 131 -19.20 -14.82 -11.85
C SER A 131 -20.26 -15.59 -11.05
N LEU A 132 -20.43 -15.21 -9.79
CA LEU A 132 -21.53 -15.62 -8.92
C LEU A 132 -22.54 -14.46 -8.85
N GLY A 133 -23.51 -14.45 -9.77
CA GLY A 133 -24.39 -13.30 -9.95
C GLY A 133 -23.64 -12.07 -10.40
N SER A 134 -23.68 -10.98 -9.63
CA SER A 134 -22.98 -9.74 -9.93
C SER A 134 -21.54 -9.71 -9.43
N PHE A 135 -21.08 -10.73 -8.69
CA PHE A 135 -19.76 -10.75 -8.09
C PHE A 135 -18.81 -11.70 -8.82
N ILE A 136 -17.56 -11.30 -8.94
CA ILE A 136 -16.46 -12.11 -9.46
C ILE A 136 -15.55 -12.46 -8.28
N PRO A 137 -15.56 -13.72 -7.81
CA PRO A 137 -14.63 -14.16 -6.79
C PRO A 137 -13.19 -14.19 -7.34
N GLN A 138 -12.22 -13.81 -6.52
CA GLN A 138 -10.81 -13.86 -6.89
C GLN A 138 -9.97 -14.36 -5.72
N ILE A 139 -8.92 -15.10 -6.03
CA ILE A 139 -7.86 -15.45 -5.09
C ILE A 139 -6.56 -14.84 -5.59
N SER A 140 -5.82 -14.17 -4.71
CA SER A 140 -4.47 -13.70 -5.00
C SER A 140 -3.47 -14.31 -4.03
N LEU A 141 -2.31 -14.71 -4.56
CA LEU A 141 -1.18 -15.20 -3.79
C LEU A 141 0.03 -14.36 -4.16
N ASN A 142 0.78 -13.90 -3.16
CA ASN A 142 1.98 -13.11 -3.35
C ASN A 142 3.14 -13.66 -2.53
N LEU A 143 4.35 -13.56 -3.05
CA LEU A 143 5.60 -13.94 -2.42
C LEU A 143 6.60 -12.80 -2.53
N GLY A 144 7.26 -12.46 -1.44
CA GLY A 144 8.38 -11.52 -1.43
C GLY A 144 9.62 -12.19 -2.01
N ALA A 145 9.88 -11.97 -3.31
CA ALA A 145 11.05 -12.53 -3.98
C ALA A 145 12.36 -11.91 -3.47
N PHE A 146 12.33 -10.63 -3.18
CA PHE A 146 13.44 -9.88 -2.58
C PHE A 146 12.90 -8.87 -1.59
N GLU A 147 13.62 -8.67 -0.50
CA GLU A 147 13.27 -7.72 0.53
C GLU A 147 14.51 -7.25 1.26
N ARG A 148 14.64 -5.94 1.41
CA ARG A 148 15.68 -5.29 2.20
C ARG A 148 15.09 -4.85 3.53
N VAL A 149 15.58 -5.39 4.61
CA VAL A 149 15.11 -5.09 5.97
C VAL A 149 16.25 -4.51 6.79
N ARG A 150 15.95 -3.44 7.52
CA ARG A 150 16.84 -2.89 8.53
C ARG A 150 16.34 -3.26 9.91
N PHE A 151 17.23 -3.73 10.74
CA PHE A 151 16.94 -4.03 12.13
C PHE A 151 18.19 -3.75 12.96
N ASP A 152 18.05 -3.02 14.05
CA ASP A 152 19.13 -2.64 14.97
C ASP A 152 20.38 -2.09 14.22
N GLY A 153 20.15 -1.13 13.32
CA GLY A 153 21.21 -0.52 12.50
C GLY A 153 21.75 -1.41 11.37
N VAL A 154 21.48 -2.72 11.38
CA VAL A 154 21.96 -3.68 10.39
C VAL A 154 20.97 -3.79 9.24
N ILE A 155 21.47 -3.64 8.00
CA ILE A 155 20.70 -3.82 6.78
C ILE A 155 21.03 -5.18 6.18
N LYS A 156 19.98 -5.99 5.90
CA LYS A 156 20.11 -7.28 5.22
C LYS A 156 19.06 -7.46 4.14
N ASN A 157 19.46 -8.26 3.15
CA ASN A 157 18.57 -8.70 2.09
C ASN A 157 18.06 -10.11 2.39
N PHE A 158 16.80 -10.33 2.14
CA PHE A 158 16.13 -11.62 2.33
C PHE A 158 15.35 -12.00 1.07
N SER A 159 15.12 -13.28 0.86
CA SER A 159 14.31 -13.82 -0.22
C SER A 159 13.33 -14.84 0.34
N ALA A 160 12.09 -14.81 -0.18
CA ALA A 160 11.03 -15.74 0.18
C ALA A 160 10.74 -15.82 1.70
N LYS A 161 10.82 -14.67 2.40
CA LYS A 161 10.59 -14.57 3.85
C LYS A 161 9.20 -14.04 4.21
N ASN A 162 8.44 -13.64 3.21
CA ASN A 162 7.04 -13.28 3.38
C ASN A 162 6.19 -13.79 2.23
N ALA A 163 4.94 -14.09 2.52
CA ALA A 163 3.93 -14.48 1.56
C ALA A 163 2.58 -13.93 2.00
N SER A 164 1.67 -13.71 1.07
CA SER A 164 0.30 -13.36 1.41
C SER A 164 -0.70 -14.08 0.52
N ALA A 165 -1.88 -14.31 1.08
CA ALA A 165 -3.03 -14.83 0.37
C ALA A 165 -4.24 -13.94 0.65
N GLN A 166 -5.04 -13.68 -0.36
CA GLN A 166 -6.25 -12.86 -0.24
C GLN A 166 -7.37 -13.48 -1.09
N VAL A 167 -8.56 -13.49 -0.54
CA VAL A 167 -9.80 -13.74 -1.26
C VAL A 167 -10.54 -12.42 -1.40
N SER A 168 -11.06 -12.14 -2.58
CA SER A 168 -11.86 -10.96 -2.84
C SER A 168 -13.07 -11.26 -3.71
N PHE A 169 -14.10 -10.45 -3.54
CA PHE A 169 -15.33 -10.46 -4.32
C PHE A 169 -15.49 -9.08 -4.96
N LYS A 170 -15.45 -9.02 -6.28
CA LYS A 170 -15.55 -7.78 -7.04
C LYS A 170 -16.85 -7.72 -7.80
N THR A 171 -17.49 -6.56 -7.79
CA THR A 171 -18.64 -6.27 -8.65
C THR A 171 -18.33 -5.05 -9.52
N TYR A 172 -18.83 -5.10 -10.75
CA TYR A 172 -18.74 -4.02 -11.73
C TYR A 172 -20.18 -3.67 -12.13
N SER A 173 -20.79 -2.82 -11.33
CA SER A 173 -22.17 -2.36 -11.57
C SER A 173 -22.16 -0.84 -11.59
N ASP A 174 -22.42 -0.25 -12.76
CA ASP A 174 -22.53 1.21 -12.89
C ASP A 174 -23.68 1.73 -11.97
N PRO A 175 -23.41 2.77 -11.15
CA PRO A 175 -22.22 3.60 -11.07
C PRO A 175 -21.19 3.14 -10.02
N LEU A 176 -21.31 1.94 -9.45
CA LEU A 176 -20.49 1.47 -8.33
C LEU A 176 -19.65 0.25 -8.72
N ILE A 177 -18.34 0.37 -8.54
CA ILE A 177 -17.40 -0.75 -8.54
C ILE A 177 -17.02 -1.02 -7.10
N LEU A 178 -17.26 -2.23 -6.61
CA LEU A 178 -16.98 -2.60 -5.22
C LEU A 178 -16.11 -3.85 -5.17
N SER A 179 -15.13 -3.84 -4.27
CA SER A 179 -14.31 -4.99 -3.92
C SER A 179 -14.36 -5.21 -2.42
N LEU A 180 -14.81 -6.39 -2.00
CA LEU A 180 -14.73 -6.86 -0.61
C LEU A 180 -13.60 -7.86 -0.52
N TYR A 181 -12.77 -7.81 0.52
CA TYR A 181 -11.65 -8.72 0.63
C TYR A 181 -11.31 -9.09 2.07
N VAL A 182 -10.73 -10.28 2.20
CA VAL A 182 -10.04 -10.73 3.41
C VAL A 182 -8.73 -11.38 3.01
N GLY A 183 -7.71 -11.24 3.86
CA GLY A 183 -6.39 -11.76 3.55
C GLY A 183 -5.56 -12.08 4.78
N PHE A 184 -4.49 -12.78 4.51
CA PHE A 184 -3.50 -13.24 5.48
C PHE A 184 -2.11 -12.99 4.94
N GLY A 185 -1.24 -12.44 5.79
CA GLY A 185 0.18 -12.24 5.53
C GLY A 185 1.03 -13.07 6.46
N TYR A 186 1.85 -13.93 5.90
CA TYR A 186 2.84 -14.73 6.62
C TYR A 186 4.19 -14.04 6.62
N ASN A 187 4.84 -13.99 7.79
CA ASN A 187 6.19 -13.49 7.96
C ASN A 187 7.07 -14.55 8.64
N ASP A 188 8.10 -14.99 7.93
CA ASP A 188 9.09 -15.93 8.47
C ASP A 188 10.14 -15.21 9.33
N ASN A 189 10.93 -15.99 10.03
CA ASN A 189 12.04 -15.50 10.84
C ASN A 189 13.16 -14.91 9.98
N LEU A 190 13.59 -13.71 10.34
CA LEU A 190 14.74 -13.02 9.76
C LEU A 190 15.94 -13.13 10.70
N LYS A 191 17.12 -13.42 10.17
CA LYS A 191 18.35 -13.57 10.97
C LYS A 191 19.27 -12.36 10.78
N PHE A 192 19.54 -11.65 11.87
CA PHE A 192 20.46 -10.51 11.95
C PHE A 192 21.57 -10.80 12.95
N ASN A 193 22.82 -10.93 12.48
CA ASN A 193 24.00 -11.11 13.34
C ASN A 193 23.83 -12.17 14.45
N GLY A 194 23.25 -13.33 14.11
CA GLY A 194 22.99 -14.40 15.07
C GLY A 194 21.63 -14.31 15.78
N ASN A 195 20.98 -13.17 15.77
CA ASN A 195 19.66 -12.97 16.37
C ASN A 195 18.54 -13.27 15.37
N SER A 196 17.42 -13.77 15.86
CA SER A 196 16.22 -14.06 15.07
C SER A 196 15.11 -13.04 15.38
N VAL A 197 14.54 -12.46 14.33
CA VAL A 197 13.43 -11.52 14.41
C VAL A 197 12.25 -12.07 13.61
N ASN A 198 11.06 -12.07 14.20
CA ASN A 198 9.82 -12.38 13.52
C ASN A 198 8.84 -11.22 13.75
N PHE A 199 8.31 -10.64 12.68
CA PHE A 199 7.38 -9.50 12.79
C PHE A 199 5.94 -9.90 13.06
N GLY A 200 5.66 -11.20 13.26
CA GLY A 200 4.31 -11.73 13.39
C GLY A 200 3.58 -11.83 12.06
N ASN A 201 2.47 -12.55 12.07
CA ASN A 201 1.59 -12.65 10.91
C ASN A 201 0.55 -11.52 10.92
N ALA A 202 0.00 -11.23 9.76
CA ALA A 202 -1.03 -10.20 9.61
C ALA A 202 -2.33 -10.81 9.08
N TYR A 203 -3.45 -10.37 9.61
CA TYR A 203 -4.80 -10.66 9.12
C TYR A 203 -5.44 -9.34 8.75
N TYR A 204 -6.08 -9.28 7.60
CA TYR A 204 -6.73 -8.05 7.17
C TYR A 204 -8.01 -8.32 6.41
N GLY A 205 -8.89 -7.36 6.45
CA GLY A 205 -10.12 -7.37 5.67
C GLY A 205 -10.64 -5.96 5.47
N GLY A 206 -11.40 -5.78 4.42
CA GLY A 206 -11.88 -4.45 4.08
C GLY A 206 -12.70 -4.42 2.81
N PHE A 207 -12.89 -3.20 2.34
CA PHE A 207 -13.50 -2.94 1.05
C PHE A 207 -12.83 -1.76 0.36
N ASP A 208 -12.84 -1.80 -0.97
CA ASP A 208 -12.55 -0.68 -1.85
C ASP A 208 -13.74 -0.46 -2.77
N GLY A 209 -14.11 0.79 -2.96
CA GLY A 209 -15.21 1.20 -3.82
C GLY A 209 -14.82 2.36 -4.71
N SER A 210 -15.29 2.34 -5.96
CA SER A 210 -15.18 3.46 -6.89
C SER A 210 -16.57 3.84 -7.36
N ILE A 211 -16.96 5.09 -7.11
CA ILE A 211 -18.22 5.68 -7.56
C ILE A 211 -17.94 6.43 -8.85
N ILE A 212 -18.52 6.01 -9.95
CA ILE A 212 -18.37 6.63 -11.27
C ILE A 212 -19.23 7.88 -11.30
N LEU A 213 -18.59 9.05 -11.25
CA LEU A 213 -19.25 10.37 -11.28
C LEU A 213 -19.52 10.84 -12.71
N SER A 214 -18.67 10.44 -13.64
CA SER A 214 -18.79 10.71 -15.08
C SER A 214 -17.98 9.67 -15.86
N PRO A 215 -18.09 9.57 -17.18
CA PRO A 215 -17.29 8.65 -17.98
C PRO A 215 -15.78 8.75 -17.78
N LYS A 216 -15.29 9.88 -17.27
CA LYS A 216 -13.84 10.11 -17.04
C LYS A 216 -13.43 10.27 -15.58
N VAL A 217 -14.38 10.36 -14.66
CA VAL A 217 -14.08 10.70 -13.25
C VAL A 217 -14.71 9.69 -12.31
N SER A 218 -13.93 9.15 -11.38
CA SER A 218 -14.44 8.40 -10.25
C SER A 218 -13.98 8.98 -8.91
N LEU A 219 -14.78 8.73 -7.89
CA LEU A 219 -14.47 8.93 -6.49
C LEU A 219 -14.13 7.55 -5.89
N ASP A 220 -12.94 7.43 -5.33
CA ASP A 220 -12.46 6.18 -4.77
C ASP A 220 -12.50 6.26 -3.23
N ILE A 221 -13.06 5.26 -2.60
CA ILE A 221 -13.14 5.13 -1.14
C ILE A 221 -12.67 3.75 -0.73
N GLY A 222 -12.00 3.65 0.41
CA GLY A 222 -11.56 2.36 0.93
C GLY A 222 -11.51 2.35 2.45
N PHE A 223 -11.71 1.16 2.98
CA PHE A 223 -11.52 0.87 4.40
C PHE A 223 -10.87 -0.49 4.56
N GLN A 224 -9.85 -0.56 5.39
CA GLN A 224 -9.21 -1.80 5.78
C GLN A 224 -9.01 -1.85 7.29
N GLN A 225 -9.33 -2.99 7.89
CA GLN A 225 -8.95 -3.32 9.25
C GLN A 225 -7.87 -4.39 9.20
N SER A 226 -6.70 -4.09 9.79
CA SER A 226 -5.60 -5.03 9.91
C SER A 226 -5.40 -5.42 11.36
N TYR A 227 -5.06 -6.68 11.60
CA TYR A 227 -4.61 -7.20 12.88
C TYR A 227 -3.24 -7.82 12.68
N GLN A 228 -2.27 -7.37 13.47
CA GLN A 228 -0.88 -7.83 13.43
C GLN A 228 -0.58 -8.60 14.71
N GLU A 229 -0.04 -9.82 14.57
CA GLU A 229 0.48 -10.59 15.70
C GLU A 229 1.72 -9.93 16.29
N ALA A 230 1.98 -10.26 17.55
CA ALA A 230 3.15 -9.80 18.28
C ALA A 230 4.46 -10.15 17.57
N SER A 231 5.35 -9.19 17.47
CA SER A 231 6.71 -9.43 17.01
C SER A 231 7.52 -10.19 18.07
N LYS A 232 8.46 -11.01 17.62
CA LYS A 232 9.33 -11.84 18.48
C LYS A 232 10.79 -11.55 18.16
N TYR A 233 11.61 -11.49 19.22
CA TYR A 233 13.05 -11.42 19.15
C TYR A 233 13.67 -12.60 19.89
N ASN A 234 14.45 -13.42 19.19
CA ASN A 234 15.01 -14.67 19.71
C ASN A 234 13.95 -15.55 20.38
N GLY A 235 12.76 -15.64 19.77
CA GLY A 235 11.63 -16.43 20.27
C GLY A 235 10.84 -15.80 21.41
N ARG A 236 11.30 -14.69 22.00
CA ARG A 236 10.58 -13.96 23.05
C ARG A 236 9.72 -12.86 22.43
N GLN A 237 8.50 -12.71 22.93
CA GLN A 237 7.60 -11.63 22.52
C GLN A 237 8.23 -10.28 22.85
N TYR A 238 8.19 -9.39 21.87
CA TYR A 238 8.82 -8.08 21.92
C TYR A 238 7.81 -6.94 21.85
N THR A 239 6.80 -7.03 20.96
CA THR A 239 5.67 -6.12 20.91
C THR A 239 4.40 -6.83 21.34
N GLY A 240 3.33 -6.07 21.66
CA GLY A 240 1.97 -6.61 21.74
C GLY A 240 1.39 -6.89 20.35
N ASN A 241 0.28 -7.59 20.31
CA ASN A 241 -0.61 -7.59 19.15
C ASN A 241 -1.22 -6.20 19.01
N TYR A 242 -1.46 -5.78 17.76
CA TYR A 242 -2.09 -4.48 17.52
C TYR A 242 -3.02 -4.53 16.31
N SER A 243 -3.93 -3.57 16.27
CA SER A 243 -4.94 -3.45 15.23
C SER A 243 -4.88 -2.07 14.62
N ILE A 244 -4.91 -1.99 13.29
CA ILE A 244 -4.76 -0.75 12.55
C ILE A 244 -5.93 -0.58 11.60
N PRO A 245 -6.85 0.36 11.85
CA PRO A 245 -7.79 0.82 10.85
C PRO A 245 -7.10 1.71 9.81
N THR A 246 -7.49 1.59 8.58
CA THR A 246 -7.01 2.39 7.45
C THR A 246 -8.20 2.86 6.63
N VAL A 247 -8.26 4.16 6.36
CA VAL A 247 -9.29 4.77 5.52
C VAL A 247 -8.58 5.43 4.35
N SER A 248 -9.08 5.24 3.14
CA SER A 248 -8.58 5.88 1.93
C SER A 248 -9.68 6.64 1.22
N LEU A 249 -9.30 7.75 0.60
CA LEU A 249 -10.15 8.58 -0.25
C LEU A 249 -9.31 9.04 -1.44
N GLY A 250 -9.90 8.99 -2.64
CA GLY A 250 -9.20 9.38 -3.85
C GLY A 250 -10.13 9.85 -4.96
N PHE A 251 -9.51 10.40 -5.98
CA PHE A 251 -10.15 10.76 -7.25
C PHE A 251 -9.32 10.19 -8.39
N SER A 252 -10.00 9.58 -9.34
CA SER A 252 -9.36 9.09 -10.56
C SER A 252 -9.90 9.80 -11.78
N TYR A 253 -9.00 10.11 -12.71
CA TYR A 253 -9.34 10.72 -14.00
C TYR A 253 -8.78 9.88 -15.14
N SER A 254 -9.64 9.46 -16.06
CA SER A 254 -9.29 8.74 -17.27
C SER A 254 -9.02 9.71 -18.43
N PHE A 255 -7.81 9.67 -18.98
CA PHE A 255 -7.46 10.42 -20.19
C PHE A 255 -8.07 9.74 -21.42
N ASP A 256 -7.96 8.41 -21.47
CA ASP A 256 -8.44 7.52 -22.53
C ASP A 256 -8.74 6.13 -21.93
N ASP A 257 -9.12 5.16 -22.77
CA ASP A 257 -9.45 3.78 -22.35
C ASP A 257 -8.27 3.00 -21.76
N ASN A 258 -7.05 3.51 -21.90
CA ASN A 258 -5.83 2.81 -21.51
C ASN A 258 -5.04 3.56 -20.43
N THR A 259 -5.35 4.81 -20.15
CA THR A 259 -4.53 5.68 -19.29
C THR A 259 -5.41 6.44 -18.31
N ALA A 260 -5.12 6.29 -17.01
CA ALA A 260 -5.76 7.07 -15.95
C ALA A 260 -4.75 7.52 -14.90
N ILE A 261 -5.05 8.63 -14.24
CA ILE A 261 -4.32 9.13 -13.07
C ILE A 261 -5.26 9.12 -11.87
N SER A 262 -4.72 8.76 -10.71
CA SER A 262 -5.43 8.82 -9.43
C SER A 262 -4.66 9.66 -8.45
N LEU A 263 -5.38 10.52 -7.71
CA LEU A 263 -4.89 11.24 -6.54
C LEU A 263 -5.56 10.61 -5.33
N PHE A 264 -4.81 10.24 -4.32
CA PHE A 264 -5.38 9.60 -3.14
C PHE A 264 -4.73 10.05 -1.84
N GLY A 265 -5.51 10.02 -0.79
CA GLY A 265 -5.08 10.20 0.60
C GLY A 265 -5.48 8.98 1.42
N THR A 266 -4.60 8.56 2.33
CA THR A 266 -4.88 7.46 3.25
C THR A 266 -4.51 7.87 4.65
N GLY A 267 -5.43 7.69 5.58
CA GLY A 267 -5.21 7.84 7.01
C GLY A 267 -5.24 6.48 7.68
N SER A 268 -4.23 6.17 8.46
CA SER A 268 -4.18 4.93 9.21
C SER A 268 -3.52 5.14 10.57
N GLY A 269 -3.63 4.15 11.44
CA GLY A 269 -2.91 4.13 12.69
C GLY A 269 -3.77 3.84 13.91
N SER A 270 -3.08 3.78 15.03
CA SER A 270 -3.64 3.72 16.36
C SER A 270 -3.35 5.04 17.08
N ASN A 271 -3.86 5.19 18.32
CA ASN A 271 -3.54 6.35 19.17
C ASN A 271 -2.04 6.56 19.39
N SER A 272 -1.23 5.50 19.25
CA SER A 272 0.22 5.52 19.45
C SER A 272 1.03 5.68 18.18
N ALA A 273 0.43 5.53 16.99
CA ALA A 273 1.14 5.56 15.72
C ALA A 273 0.24 6.01 14.55
N PRO A 274 -0.21 7.27 14.53
CA PRO A 274 -0.95 7.80 13.40
C PRO A 274 -0.04 7.94 12.19
N SER A 275 -0.55 7.62 11.00
CA SER A 275 0.15 7.84 9.74
C SER A 275 -0.80 8.37 8.68
N SER A 276 -0.26 9.20 7.80
CA SER A 276 -1.00 9.74 6.67
C SER A 276 -0.16 9.60 5.40
N ILE A 277 -0.79 9.14 4.34
CA ILE A 277 -0.18 9.07 3.02
C ILE A 277 -0.96 9.98 2.09
N PHE A 278 -0.23 10.65 1.24
CA PHE A 278 -0.75 11.28 0.05
C PHE A 278 -0.01 10.73 -1.16
N GLY A 279 -0.74 10.39 -2.22
CA GLY A 279 -0.12 9.76 -3.37
C GLY A 279 -0.79 10.08 -4.69
N VAL A 280 -0.02 9.79 -5.74
CA VAL A 280 -0.44 9.87 -7.14
C VAL A 280 -0.15 8.52 -7.78
N SER A 281 -1.10 7.98 -8.52
CA SER A 281 -0.90 6.74 -9.29
C SER A 281 -1.23 6.97 -10.76
N LEU A 282 -0.38 6.47 -11.63
CA LEU A 282 -0.60 6.40 -13.07
C LEU A 282 -0.91 4.95 -13.45
N TRP A 283 -2.05 4.75 -14.06
CA TRP A 283 -2.53 3.48 -14.61
C TRP A 283 -2.36 3.47 -16.10
N LYS A 284 -1.80 2.39 -16.67
CA LYS A 284 -1.64 2.22 -18.10
C LYS A 284 -1.86 0.78 -18.53
N LYS A 285 -2.64 0.60 -19.60
CA LYS A 285 -2.78 -0.66 -20.35
C LYS A 285 -1.95 -0.57 -21.61
N PHE A 286 -1.38 -1.70 -22.04
CA PHE A 286 -0.59 -1.83 -23.28
C PHE A 286 -1.21 -2.85 -24.21
#